data_36f216938501f98ee1b8f6690fa5bd16
#
_entry.id   36f216938501f98ee1b8f6690fa5bd16
#
_cell.length_a   1.000
_cell.length_b   1.000
_cell.length_c   1.000
_cell.angle_alpha   90.00
_cell.angle_beta   90.00
_cell.angle_gamma   90.00
#
_symmetry.space_group_name_H-M   'P 1'
#
loop_
_entity.id
_entity.type
_entity.pdbx_description
1 polymer ?
#
loop_
_entity_poly.entity_id
_entity_poly.type
_entity_poly.pdbx_seq_one_letter_code
_entity_poly.pdbx_strand_id
1 'polypeptide(L)'
;MATNSYFQNSTKDQNLISELNRELIQQAGQDVMYMPRTLVKEDLILDEDVLSQFDVKYDIEMFIKTFDNFGGPDDTITKFGLDVNDELILTVHADRFQTVTGMDHPLEGDLIWFPLSQGLFEIKYVENEQPFYQVGKNYVFDLTCEIFQYSGEKIDTGVAAIDQIESENAYSIDLLLAVGGLGTYTPNEPVYQGGTLATATAKAIVSSWTPGTRKLRVYNIVGTFATDTYVTGDTSGANWDLTSTDDQLLPTVPFADNKILETDGDSILDFSEMDPWSEGDL
;
A
#
# COMPACT_ATOMS: atom_id res chain seq x y z
N MET A 1 25.11 -12.19 -44.12
CA MET A 1 23.98 -12.13 -45.08
C MET A 1 23.22 -10.86 -44.75
N ALA A 2 22.98 -10.01 -45.75
CA ALA A 2 22.09 -8.88 -45.53
C ALA A 2 20.67 -9.42 -45.34
N THR A 3 20.02 -9.10 -44.23
CA THR A 3 18.63 -9.40 -43.99
C THR A 3 17.77 -8.69 -45.02
N ASN A 4 16.80 -9.38 -45.58
CA ASN A 4 15.92 -8.78 -46.58
C ASN A 4 15.05 -7.73 -45.89
N SER A 5 15.38 -6.46 -46.02
CA SER A 5 14.67 -5.32 -45.41
C SER A 5 13.23 -5.15 -45.90
N TYR A 6 12.82 -5.87 -46.92
CA TYR A 6 11.46 -5.85 -47.44
C TYR A 6 10.48 -6.64 -46.57
N PHE A 7 10.96 -7.67 -45.87
CA PHE A 7 10.11 -8.54 -45.04
C PHE A 7 10.42 -8.44 -43.54
N GLN A 8 11.44 -7.70 -43.16
CA GLN A 8 11.86 -7.58 -41.76
C GLN A 8 12.10 -6.11 -41.40
N ASN A 9 11.61 -5.70 -40.24
CA ASN A 9 11.83 -4.36 -39.64
C ASN A 9 11.30 -3.19 -40.50
N SER A 10 10.20 -3.39 -41.21
CA SER A 10 9.50 -2.28 -41.88
C SER A 10 8.85 -1.40 -40.83
N THR A 11 9.40 -0.20 -40.58
CA THR A 11 8.87 0.76 -39.60
C THR A 11 7.40 1.12 -39.83
N LYS A 12 6.97 1.13 -41.08
CA LYS A 12 5.57 1.42 -41.44
C LYS A 12 4.63 0.30 -40.99
N ASP A 13 5.04 -0.96 -41.20
CA ASP A 13 4.23 -2.11 -40.79
C ASP A 13 4.26 -2.27 -39.26
N GLN A 14 5.39 -1.98 -38.60
CA GLN A 14 5.49 -1.92 -37.16
C GLN A 14 4.54 -0.88 -36.56
N ASN A 15 4.52 0.33 -37.11
CA ASN A 15 3.63 1.39 -36.63
C ASN A 15 2.15 1.01 -36.84
N LEU A 16 1.80 0.42 -38.00
CA LEU A 16 0.44 -0.04 -38.26
C LEU A 16 -0.01 -1.07 -37.24
N ILE A 17 0.82 -2.07 -36.93
CA ILE A 17 0.52 -3.11 -35.96
C ILE A 17 0.43 -2.51 -34.55
N SER A 18 1.34 -1.61 -34.19
CA SER A 18 1.30 -0.89 -32.91
C SER A 18 -0.02 -0.15 -32.73
N GLU A 19 -0.45 0.62 -33.75
CA GLU A 19 -1.69 1.38 -33.69
C GLU A 19 -2.93 0.50 -33.63
N LEU A 20 -2.97 -0.61 -34.36
CA LEU A 20 -4.07 -1.57 -34.33
C LEU A 20 -4.17 -2.24 -32.95
N ASN A 21 -3.05 -2.64 -32.35
CA ASN A 21 -3.05 -3.22 -31.00
C ASN A 21 -3.49 -2.19 -29.96
N ARG A 22 -3.03 -0.93 -30.07
CA ARG A 22 -3.47 0.15 -29.20
C ARG A 22 -4.96 0.38 -29.29
N GLU A 23 -5.50 0.48 -30.53
CA GLU A 23 -6.93 0.67 -30.74
C GLU A 23 -7.75 -0.51 -30.19
N LEU A 24 -7.29 -1.74 -30.37
CA LEU A 24 -7.94 -2.92 -29.80
C LEU A 24 -8.00 -2.86 -28.29
N ILE A 25 -6.89 -2.53 -27.63
CA ILE A 25 -6.84 -2.43 -26.16
C ILE A 25 -7.74 -1.29 -25.68
N GLN A 26 -7.75 -0.14 -26.35
CA GLN A 26 -8.63 0.98 -26.00
C GLN A 26 -10.11 0.69 -26.19
N GLN A 27 -10.49 -0.13 -27.16
CA GLN A 27 -11.89 -0.47 -27.41
C GLN A 27 -12.41 -1.63 -26.54
N ALA A 28 -11.56 -2.61 -26.27
CA ALA A 28 -11.95 -3.82 -25.56
C ALA A 28 -11.41 -3.91 -24.13
N GLY A 29 -10.52 -2.99 -23.75
CA GLY A 29 -9.92 -2.92 -22.43
C GLY A 29 -10.81 -2.19 -21.42
N GLN A 30 -10.34 -2.20 -20.18
CA GLN A 30 -10.93 -1.51 -19.03
C GLN A 30 -9.97 -0.42 -18.58
N ASP A 31 -10.53 0.73 -18.18
CA ASP A 31 -9.75 1.77 -17.53
C ASP A 31 -9.37 1.29 -16.11
N VAL A 32 -8.09 1.26 -15.82
CA VAL A 32 -7.52 0.92 -14.52
C VAL A 32 -6.62 2.05 -14.04
N MET A 33 -6.40 2.12 -12.72
CA MET A 33 -5.48 3.09 -12.15
C MET A 33 -4.17 2.38 -11.82
N TYR A 34 -3.12 2.77 -12.50
CA TYR A 34 -1.76 2.29 -12.27
C TYR A 34 -1.04 3.23 -11.30
N MET A 35 -0.40 2.65 -10.29
CA MET A 35 0.31 3.38 -9.23
C MET A 35 1.73 2.85 -9.12
N PRO A 36 2.73 3.62 -9.57
CA PRO A 36 4.13 3.24 -9.43
C PRO A 36 4.58 3.29 -7.98
N ARG A 37 5.38 2.31 -7.60
CA ARG A 37 6.02 2.25 -6.30
C ARG A 37 7.17 3.24 -6.21
N THR A 38 7.15 4.09 -5.19
CA THR A 38 8.25 4.98 -4.85
C THR A 38 9.04 4.39 -3.69
N LEU A 39 10.33 4.12 -3.93
CA LEU A 39 11.26 3.64 -2.91
C LEU A 39 11.69 4.81 -2.03
N VAL A 40 11.42 4.73 -0.72
CA VAL A 40 11.76 5.81 0.23
C VAL A 40 13.12 5.57 0.87
N LYS A 41 13.41 4.32 1.22
CA LYS A 41 14.65 3.93 1.86
C LYS A 41 15.00 2.49 1.50
N GLU A 42 15.76 2.36 0.44
CA GLU A 42 16.31 1.09 -0.01
C GLU A 42 17.42 0.62 0.91
N ASP A 43 17.35 -0.62 1.40
CA ASP A 43 18.44 -1.29 2.09
C ASP A 43 19.40 -1.86 1.03
N LEU A 44 20.58 -1.24 0.88
CA LEU A 44 21.59 -1.63 -0.10
C LEU A 44 22.18 -3.04 0.11
N ILE A 45 21.86 -3.72 1.20
CA ILE A 45 22.35 -5.06 1.51
C ILE A 45 21.34 -6.13 1.10
N LEU A 46 20.04 -5.86 1.35
CA LEU A 46 18.96 -6.80 1.11
C LEU A 46 18.12 -6.43 -0.12
N ASP A 47 18.36 -5.28 -0.73
CA ASP A 47 17.58 -4.70 -1.83
C ASP A 47 16.06 -4.63 -1.50
N GLU A 48 15.75 -4.47 -0.20
CA GLU A 48 14.38 -4.32 0.28
C GLU A 48 14.09 -2.88 0.66
N ASP A 49 12.91 -2.40 0.32
CA ASP A 49 12.37 -1.12 0.82
C ASP A 49 11.23 -1.39 1.81
N VAL A 50 11.49 -1.11 3.07
CA VAL A 50 10.53 -1.29 4.17
C VAL A 50 9.43 -0.22 4.16
N LEU A 51 9.65 0.90 3.44
CA LEU A 51 8.78 2.07 3.45
C LEU A 51 8.33 2.45 2.04
N SER A 52 7.82 1.49 1.28
CA SER A 52 7.22 1.76 -0.03
C SER A 52 6.06 2.75 0.09
N GLN A 53 5.99 3.68 -0.85
CA GLN A 53 4.87 4.61 -0.91
C GLN A 53 4.33 4.77 -2.33
N PHE A 54 3.03 5.06 -2.42
CA PHE A 54 2.29 5.22 -3.65
C PHE A 54 1.61 6.59 -3.63
N ASP A 55 2.29 7.60 -4.21
CA ASP A 55 1.85 9.00 -4.17
C ASP A 55 1.19 9.47 -5.49
N VAL A 56 1.33 8.68 -6.55
CA VAL A 56 0.90 9.07 -7.89
C VAL A 56 0.05 7.97 -8.50
N LYS A 57 -0.98 8.37 -9.24
CA LYS A 57 -1.80 7.47 -10.05
C LYS A 57 -1.81 7.88 -11.51
N TYR A 58 -1.95 6.91 -12.38
CA TYR A 58 -2.16 7.09 -13.81
C TYR A 58 -3.37 6.28 -14.26
N ASP A 59 -4.28 6.93 -14.95
CA ASP A 59 -5.43 6.24 -15.55
C ASP A 59 -5.00 5.71 -16.93
N ILE A 60 -5.06 4.40 -17.12
CA ILE A 60 -4.61 3.74 -18.34
C ILE A 60 -5.54 2.58 -18.71
N GLU A 61 -5.75 2.42 -20.02
CA GLU A 61 -6.55 1.34 -20.56
C GLU A 61 -5.72 0.04 -20.61
N MET A 62 -6.24 -1.03 -20.00
CA MET A 62 -5.63 -2.35 -20.05
C MET A 62 -6.65 -3.41 -20.47
N PHE A 63 -6.21 -4.39 -21.26
CA PHE A 63 -7.04 -5.50 -21.67
C PHE A 63 -6.96 -6.63 -20.65
N ILE A 64 -8.12 -7.12 -20.20
CA ILE A 64 -8.20 -8.23 -19.26
C ILE A 64 -8.02 -9.52 -20.05
N LYS A 65 -6.92 -10.22 -19.82
CA LYS A 65 -6.64 -11.50 -20.47
C LYS A 65 -7.25 -12.66 -19.71
N THR A 66 -7.07 -12.67 -18.39
CA THR A 66 -7.65 -13.66 -17.49
C THR A 66 -7.97 -12.98 -16.17
N PHE A 67 -9.09 -13.35 -15.59
CA PHE A 67 -9.50 -12.94 -14.26
C PHE A 67 -10.06 -14.19 -13.58
N ASP A 68 -9.22 -14.86 -12.81
CA ASP A 68 -9.64 -16.00 -12.00
C ASP A 68 -10.07 -15.48 -10.61
N ASN A 69 -11.38 -15.38 -10.46
CA ASN A 69 -12.00 -14.96 -9.23
C ASN A 69 -12.82 -16.14 -8.68
N PHE A 70 -12.53 -16.58 -7.47
CA PHE A 70 -13.28 -17.57 -6.72
C PHE A 70 -13.42 -18.96 -7.37
N GLY A 71 -12.59 -19.88 -6.94
CA GLY A 71 -12.72 -21.31 -7.26
C GLY A 71 -11.83 -21.78 -8.40
N GLY A 72 -10.76 -21.04 -8.69
CA GLY A 72 -9.65 -21.54 -9.51
C GLY A 72 -8.93 -22.70 -8.83
N PRO A 73 -8.07 -23.43 -9.55
CA PRO A 73 -7.35 -24.58 -8.99
C PRO A 73 -6.33 -24.23 -7.89
N ASP A 74 -6.18 -22.94 -7.57
CA ASP A 74 -5.14 -22.43 -6.67
C ASP A 74 -5.62 -22.09 -5.25
N ASP A 75 -6.90 -22.27 -4.93
CA ASP A 75 -7.40 -22.22 -3.55
C ASP A 75 -6.81 -23.40 -2.75
N THR A 76 -5.68 -23.18 -2.14
CA THR A 76 -5.01 -24.22 -1.37
C THR A 76 -5.31 -24.09 0.12
N ILE A 77 -5.94 -25.12 0.69
CA ILE A 77 -6.01 -25.26 2.14
C ILE A 77 -4.64 -25.75 2.61
N THR A 78 -3.84 -24.85 3.15
CA THR A 78 -2.54 -25.16 3.73
C THR A 78 -2.69 -25.55 5.20
N LYS A 79 -1.60 -26.07 5.82
CA LYS A 79 -1.56 -26.34 7.27
C LYS A 79 -1.76 -25.08 8.12
N PHE A 80 -1.63 -23.90 7.52
CA PHE A 80 -1.70 -22.60 8.19
C PHE A 80 -3.00 -21.85 7.92
N GLY A 81 -3.88 -22.40 7.07
CA GLY A 81 -5.16 -21.79 6.75
C GLY A 81 -5.52 -21.89 5.27
N LEU A 82 -6.60 -21.20 4.90
CA LEU A 82 -7.03 -20.98 3.52
C LEU A 82 -6.19 -19.83 2.95
N ASP A 83 -5.48 -20.10 1.87
CA ASP A 83 -4.78 -19.09 1.08
C ASP A 83 -5.59 -18.86 -0.21
N VAL A 84 -6.13 -17.66 -0.36
CA VAL A 84 -6.93 -17.25 -1.52
C VAL A 84 -6.05 -16.36 -2.39
N ASN A 85 -5.57 -16.91 -3.50
CA ASN A 85 -4.79 -16.18 -4.48
C ASN A 85 -5.66 -15.88 -5.69
N ASP A 86 -6.20 -14.68 -5.77
CA ASP A 86 -6.86 -14.19 -6.98
C ASP A 86 -5.81 -13.63 -7.93
N GLU A 87 -5.63 -14.27 -9.07
CA GLU A 87 -4.71 -13.85 -10.13
C GLU A 87 -5.46 -13.05 -11.19
N LEU A 88 -4.90 -11.90 -11.56
CA LEU A 88 -5.37 -11.03 -12.62
C LEU A 88 -4.28 -10.84 -13.67
N ILE A 89 -4.53 -11.28 -14.92
CA ILE A 89 -3.60 -11.04 -16.01
C ILE A 89 -4.14 -9.90 -16.89
N LEU A 90 -3.36 -8.83 -16.97
CA LEU A 90 -3.66 -7.66 -17.78
C LEU A 90 -2.64 -7.49 -18.90
N THR A 91 -3.11 -7.00 -20.03
CA THR A 91 -2.24 -6.65 -21.17
C THR A 91 -2.29 -5.15 -21.40
N VAL A 92 -1.13 -4.50 -21.39
CA VAL A 92 -0.97 -3.06 -21.64
C VAL A 92 -0.14 -2.81 -22.89
N HIS A 93 -0.50 -1.76 -23.65
CA HIS A 93 0.26 -1.34 -24.82
C HIS A 93 1.51 -0.54 -24.42
N ALA A 94 2.70 -0.95 -24.91
CA ALA A 94 3.98 -0.37 -24.52
C ALA A 94 4.10 1.13 -24.82
N ASP A 95 3.85 1.56 -26.06
CA ASP A 95 3.97 2.97 -26.45
C ASP A 95 2.90 3.85 -25.72
N ARG A 96 1.73 3.29 -25.40
CA ARG A 96 0.68 4.00 -24.64
C ARG A 96 1.08 4.15 -23.18
N PHE A 97 1.61 3.10 -22.56
CA PHE A 97 2.12 3.13 -21.20
C PHE A 97 3.18 4.21 -21.05
N GLN A 98 4.19 4.24 -21.92
CA GLN A 98 5.24 5.25 -21.92
C GLN A 98 4.67 6.68 -22.10
N THR A 99 3.65 6.85 -22.94
CA THR A 99 3.03 8.17 -23.19
C THR A 99 2.30 8.70 -21.96
N VAL A 100 1.63 7.82 -21.20
CA VAL A 100 0.80 8.21 -20.04
C VAL A 100 1.65 8.37 -18.78
N THR A 101 2.53 7.40 -18.51
CA THR A 101 3.33 7.36 -17.27
C THR A 101 4.68 8.04 -17.37
N GLY A 102 5.24 8.16 -18.58
CA GLY A 102 6.61 8.61 -18.82
C GLY A 102 7.67 7.53 -18.53
N MET A 103 7.27 6.33 -18.11
CA MET A 103 8.15 5.21 -17.84
C MET A 103 8.23 4.27 -19.04
N ASP A 104 9.35 3.57 -19.22
CA ASP A 104 9.56 2.68 -20.37
C ASP A 104 8.73 1.39 -20.28
N HIS A 105 8.53 0.86 -19.08
CA HIS A 105 7.77 -0.37 -18.83
C HIS A 105 7.21 -0.38 -17.39
N PRO A 106 6.15 -1.16 -17.12
CA PRO A 106 5.67 -1.41 -15.77
C PRO A 106 6.73 -2.15 -14.95
N LEU A 107 6.79 -1.90 -13.65
CA LEU A 107 7.72 -2.57 -12.75
C LEU A 107 6.98 -3.55 -11.84
N GLU A 108 7.70 -4.59 -11.41
CA GLU A 108 7.25 -5.52 -10.39
C GLU A 108 7.16 -4.80 -9.04
N GLY A 109 6.08 -5.04 -8.31
CA GLY A 109 5.79 -4.34 -7.06
C GLY A 109 4.97 -3.05 -7.22
N ASP A 110 4.63 -2.63 -8.45
CA ASP A 110 3.68 -1.55 -8.68
C ASP A 110 2.24 -2.02 -8.43
N LEU A 111 1.35 -1.09 -8.11
CA LEU A 111 -0.04 -1.41 -7.82
C LEU A 111 -0.97 -1.05 -8.96
N ILE A 112 -2.02 -1.83 -9.09
CA ILE A 112 -3.13 -1.60 -10.02
C ILE A 112 -4.44 -1.63 -9.25
N TRP A 113 -5.17 -0.51 -9.27
CA TRP A 113 -6.54 -0.50 -8.82
C TRP A 113 -7.47 -0.91 -9.96
N PHE A 114 -8.22 -1.97 -9.73
CA PHE A 114 -9.14 -2.51 -10.71
C PHE A 114 -10.59 -2.14 -10.33
N PRO A 115 -11.22 -1.17 -11.05
CA PRO A 115 -12.50 -0.61 -10.65
C PRO A 115 -13.65 -1.61 -10.67
N LEU A 116 -13.58 -2.64 -11.51
CA LEU A 116 -14.65 -3.62 -11.69
C LEU A 116 -14.87 -4.48 -10.42
N SER A 117 -13.78 -4.92 -9.79
CA SER A 117 -13.83 -5.66 -8.53
C SER A 117 -13.64 -4.77 -7.30
N GLN A 118 -13.30 -3.47 -7.50
CA GLN A 118 -12.88 -2.57 -6.42
C GLN A 118 -11.72 -3.16 -5.61
N GLY A 119 -10.83 -3.88 -6.28
CA GLY A 119 -9.68 -4.55 -5.71
C GLY A 119 -8.37 -3.86 -6.04
N LEU A 120 -7.43 -3.93 -5.11
CA LEU A 120 -6.05 -3.49 -5.30
C LEU A 120 -5.19 -4.71 -5.55
N PHE A 121 -4.44 -4.68 -6.65
CA PHE A 121 -3.57 -5.78 -7.10
C PHE A 121 -2.14 -5.29 -7.20
N GLU A 122 -1.20 -6.14 -6.85
CA GLU A 122 0.23 -5.91 -6.99
C GLU A 122 0.76 -6.68 -8.21
N ILE A 123 1.57 -6.03 -9.03
CA ILE A 123 2.24 -6.65 -10.16
C ILE A 123 3.36 -7.55 -9.63
N LYS A 124 3.19 -8.87 -9.77
CA LYS A 124 4.21 -9.84 -9.37
C LYS A 124 5.18 -10.17 -10.50
N TYR A 125 4.71 -10.11 -11.74
CA TYR A 125 5.54 -10.44 -12.88
C TYR A 125 5.14 -9.65 -14.13
N VAL A 126 6.13 -9.15 -14.86
CA VAL A 126 5.96 -8.45 -16.13
C VAL A 126 6.51 -9.32 -17.27
N GLU A 127 5.62 -9.93 -18.03
CA GLU A 127 5.99 -10.80 -19.15
C GLU A 127 6.27 -9.97 -20.40
N ASN A 128 7.48 -10.02 -20.89
CA ASN A 128 7.92 -9.33 -22.09
C ASN A 128 8.53 -10.28 -23.15
N GLU A 129 8.73 -11.57 -22.83
CA GLU A 129 9.39 -12.54 -23.70
C GLU A 129 8.42 -13.41 -24.50
N GLN A 130 7.26 -13.74 -23.93
CA GLN A 130 6.25 -14.57 -24.57
C GLN A 130 5.30 -13.86 -25.55
N PRO A 131 5.06 -12.53 -25.44
CA PRO A 131 4.25 -11.85 -26.44
C PRO A 131 4.80 -12.08 -27.84
N PHE A 132 3.91 -12.38 -28.78
CA PHE A 132 4.30 -12.63 -30.17
C PHE A 132 4.90 -11.37 -30.81
N TYR A 133 6.21 -11.41 -31.08
CA TYR A 133 6.94 -10.31 -31.73
C TYR A 133 6.60 -10.21 -33.20
N GLN A 134 5.54 -9.51 -33.52
CA GLN A 134 5.16 -9.24 -34.90
C GLN A 134 6.14 -8.23 -35.50
N VAL A 135 6.70 -8.56 -36.66
CA VAL A 135 7.66 -7.69 -37.38
C VAL A 135 8.86 -7.28 -36.51
N GLY A 136 9.23 -8.12 -35.53
CA GLY A 136 10.45 -7.95 -34.72
C GLY A 136 10.40 -6.86 -33.65
N LYS A 137 9.21 -6.39 -33.26
CA LYS A 137 9.02 -5.44 -32.13
C LYS A 137 8.02 -6.02 -31.13
N ASN A 138 8.26 -5.81 -29.83
CA ASN A 138 7.26 -6.03 -28.80
C ASN A 138 6.35 -4.81 -28.69
N TYR A 139 5.04 -5.04 -28.68
CA TYR A 139 4.03 -3.97 -28.64
C TYR A 139 3.27 -3.92 -27.33
N VAL A 140 3.30 -5.00 -26.57
CA VAL A 140 2.50 -5.16 -25.35
C VAL A 140 3.30 -5.80 -24.23
N PHE A 141 2.92 -5.51 -22.99
CA PHE A 141 3.36 -6.22 -21.80
C PHE A 141 2.18 -6.95 -21.20
N ASP A 142 2.38 -8.20 -20.80
CA ASP A 142 1.42 -8.93 -19.99
C ASP A 142 1.84 -8.82 -18.51
N LEU A 143 0.91 -8.39 -17.67
CA LEU A 143 1.10 -8.15 -16.26
C LEU A 143 0.38 -9.22 -15.47
N THR A 144 1.10 -10.03 -14.73
CA THR A 144 0.53 -10.98 -13.77
C THR A 144 0.44 -10.28 -12.43
N CYS A 145 -0.77 -10.12 -11.93
CA CYS A 145 -1.09 -9.38 -10.73
C CYS A 145 -1.78 -10.30 -9.72
N GLU A 146 -1.43 -10.15 -8.44
CA GLU A 146 -2.08 -10.83 -7.31
C GLU A 146 -2.73 -9.80 -6.40
N ILE A 147 -3.68 -10.22 -5.55
CA ILE A 147 -4.29 -9.32 -4.56
C ILE A 147 -3.21 -8.74 -3.66
N PHE A 148 -3.22 -7.40 -3.56
CA PHE A 148 -2.30 -6.68 -2.69
C PHE A 148 -2.64 -6.94 -1.22
N GLN A 149 -1.62 -7.33 -0.45
CA GLN A 149 -1.70 -7.48 0.99
C GLN A 149 -1.00 -6.31 1.67
N TYR A 150 -1.78 -5.44 2.28
CA TYR A 150 -1.26 -4.27 2.98
C TYR A 150 -0.34 -4.66 4.14
N SER A 151 0.87 -4.14 4.19
CA SER A 151 1.86 -4.40 5.24
C SER A 151 2.47 -3.14 5.87
N GLY A 152 1.83 -1.99 5.66
CA GLY A 152 2.24 -0.73 6.27
C GLY A 152 2.77 0.32 5.29
N GLU A 153 2.54 0.10 4.00
CA GLU A 153 2.88 1.04 2.94
C GLU A 153 2.04 2.32 3.05
N LYS A 154 2.63 3.43 2.63
CA LYS A 154 1.91 4.70 2.55
C LYS A 154 1.20 4.81 1.19
N ILE A 155 -0.10 5.04 1.22
CA ILE A 155 -0.94 5.19 0.03
C ILE A 155 -1.63 6.55 0.06
N ASP A 156 -1.17 7.51 -0.77
CA ASP A 156 -1.70 8.87 -0.85
C ASP A 156 -1.90 9.25 -2.32
N THR A 157 -2.86 8.59 -2.94
CA THR A 157 -3.14 8.72 -4.39
C THR A 157 -4.13 9.82 -4.70
N GLY A 158 -4.79 10.40 -3.70
CA GLY A 158 -5.88 11.35 -3.82
C GLY A 158 -7.20 10.72 -4.26
N VAL A 159 -7.31 9.39 -4.27
CA VAL A 159 -8.55 8.64 -4.54
C VAL A 159 -9.03 8.02 -3.23
N ALA A 160 -10.13 8.53 -2.70
CA ALA A 160 -10.63 8.14 -1.39
C ALA A 160 -10.84 6.62 -1.21
N ALA A 161 -11.24 5.91 -2.27
CA ALA A 161 -11.44 4.46 -2.21
C ALA A 161 -10.13 3.67 -2.05
N ILE A 162 -9.02 4.20 -2.54
CA ILE A 162 -7.69 3.59 -2.44
C ILE A 162 -7.04 4.00 -1.13
N ASP A 163 -7.05 5.30 -0.83
CA ASP A 163 -6.43 5.87 0.38
C ASP A 163 -7.12 5.36 1.67
N GLN A 164 -8.40 4.93 1.57
CA GLN A 164 -9.12 4.33 2.67
C GLN A 164 -8.50 2.98 3.12
N ILE A 165 -7.84 2.25 2.22
CA ILE A 165 -7.18 0.98 2.53
C ILE A 165 -6.10 1.19 3.59
N GLU A 166 -5.27 2.23 3.44
CA GLU A 166 -4.28 2.60 4.46
C GLU A 166 -4.97 3.00 5.77
N SER A 167 -5.96 3.88 5.70
CA SER A 167 -6.63 4.40 6.91
C SER A 167 -7.39 3.34 7.72
N GLU A 168 -7.84 2.25 7.09
CA GLU A 168 -8.54 1.14 7.74
C GLU A 168 -7.59 0.07 8.29
N ASN A 169 -6.45 -0.16 7.63
CA ASN A 169 -5.54 -1.26 7.96
C ASN A 169 -4.26 -0.80 8.68
N ALA A 170 -3.90 0.50 8.61
CA ALA A 170 -2.75 1.02 9.32
C ALA A 170 -2.94 0.94 10.84
N TYR A 171 -1.81 0.77 11.55
CA TYR A 171 -1.79 0.88 13.00
C TYR A 171 -2.34 2.24 13.44
N SER A 172 -3.37 2.23 14.27
CA SER A 172 -4.05 3.43 14.72
C SER A 172 -4.18 3.46 16.24
N ILE A 173 -4.14 4.66 16.79
CA ILE A 173 -4.48 4.92 18.19
C ILE A 173 -5.71 5.81 18.28
N ASP A 174 -6.43 5.68 19.38
CA ASP A 174 -7.58 6.52 19.68
C ASP A 174 -7.18 7.61 20.67
N LEU A 175 -7.34 8.86 20.26
CA LEU A 175 -7.13 10.03 21.11
C LEU A 175 -8.47 10.48 21.69
N LEU A 176 -8.61 10.46 23.02
CA LEU A 176 -9.78 10.99 23.70
C LEU A 176 -9.56 12.46 24.03
N LEU A 177 -10.39 13.33 23.46
CA LEU A 177 -10.25 14.77 23.57
C LEU A 177 -11.16 15.34 24.66
N ALA A 178 -10.73 16.43 25.29
CA ALA A 178 -11.44 17.14 26.36
C ALA A 178 -12.69 17.85 25.83
N VAL A 179 -13.56 18.26 26.73
CA VAL A 179 -14.71 19.15 26.43
C VAL A 179 -14.23 20.57 26.18
N GLY A 180 -14.84 21.26 25.22
CA GLY A 180 -14.58 22.69 25.00
C GLY A 180 -13.62 23.01 23.86
N GLY A 181 -13.18 22.02 23.10
CA GLY A 181 -12.42 22.25 21.87
C GLY A 181 -13.26 22.90 20.75
N LEU A 182 -12.58 23.37 19.71
CA LEU A 182 -13.17 24.09 18.60
C LEU A 182 -12.94 23.32 17.29
N GLY A 183 -13.94 23.36 16.40
CA GLY A 183 -13.85 22.78 15.06
C GLY A 183 -14.12 21.28 15.01
N THR A 184 -14.04 20.75 13.79
CA THR A 184 -14.29 19.33 13.46
C THR A 184 -13.15 18.86 12.58
N TYR A 185 -12.52 17.77 12.95
CA TYR A 185 -11.46 17.19 12.13
C TYR A 185 -12.04 16.57 10.87
N THR A 186 -11.28 16.62 9.79
CA THR A 186 -11.61 15.96 8.52
C THR A 186 -10.79 14.68 8.35
N PRO A 187 -11.36 13.59 7.81
CA PRO A 187 -10.58 12.40 7.48
C PRO A 187 -9.39 12.72 6.54
N ASN A 188 -8.30 12.00 6.72
CA ASN A 188 -7.05 12.15 5.98
C ASN A 188 -6.32 13.51 6.15
N GLU A 189 -6.71 14.34 7.10
CA GLU A 189 -5.95 15.55 7.41
C GLU A 189 -4.80 15.26 8.38
N PRO A 190 -3.65 15.96 8.22
CA PRO A 190 -2.60 15.92 9.21
C PRO A 190 -3.02 16.60 10.51
N VAL A 191 -2.75 15.95 11.63
CA VAL A 191 -2.90 16.54 12.97
C VAL A 191 -1.56 16.57 13.68
N TYR A 192 -1.37 17.57 14.52
CA TYR A 192 -0.10 17.76 15.20
C TYR A 192 -0.25 18.38 16.59
N GLN A 193 0.78 18.17 17.42
CA GLN A 193 0.97 18.87 18.70
C GLN A 193 2.21 19.75 18.62
N GLY A 194 2.08 21.03 18.89
CA GLY A 194 3.15 22.02 18.84
C GLY A 194 2.80 23.26 18.05
N GLY A 195 3.81 24.05 17.67
CA GLY A 195 3.58 25.34 17.02
C GLY A 195 3.12 25.25 15.56
N THR A 196 3.70 24.35 14.79
CA THR A 196 3.38 24.13 13.36
C THR A 196 3.61 22.67 12.99
N LEU A 197 2.99 22.20 11.89
CA LEU A 197 3.19 20.83 11.40
C LEU A 197 4.67 20.50 11.17
N ALA A 198 5.49 21.47 10.73
CA ALA A 198 6.91 21.27 10.49
C ALA A 198 7.72 21.07 11.78
N THR A 199 7.38 21.77 12.86
CA THR A 199 8.11 21.78 14.15
C THR A 199 7.44 20.98 15.24
N ALA A 200 6.38 20.26 14.90
CA ALA A 200 5.58 19.51 15.85
C ALA A 200 6.36 18.37 16.51
N THR A 201 6.07 18.14 17.79
CA THR A 201 6.63 17.05 18.59
C THR A 201 5.95 15.71 18.32
N ALA A 202 4.66 15.74 18.00
CA ALA A 202 3.88 14.60 17.59
C ALA A 202 3.05 14.97 16.36
N LYS A 203 2.93 14.03 15.42
CA LYS A 203 2.17 14.16 14.18
C LYS A 203 1.45 12.86 13.90
N ALA A 204 0.31 12.95 13.25
CA ALA A 204 -0.43 11.79 12.76
C ALA A 204 -1.41 12.23 11.66
N ILE A 205 -2.10 11.28 11.06
CA ILE A 205 -3.15 11.52 10.09
C ILE A 205 -4.48 11.05 10.68
N VAL A 206 -5.56 11.80 10.44
CA VAL A 206 -6.88 11.47 10.94
C VAL A 206 -7.49 10.33 10.14
N SER A 207 -7.79 9.21 10.78
CA SER A 207 -8.61 8.14 10.22
C SER A 207 -10.10 8.48 10.36
N SER A 208 -10.53 8.79 11.58
CA SER A 208 -11.94 9.14 11.82
C SER A 208 -12.09 10.07 13.03
N TRP A 209 -13.12 10.91 12.98
CA TRP A 209 -13.51 11.78 14.08
C TRP A 209 -14.96 11.53 14.50
N THR A 210 -15.17 11.25 15.78
CA THR A 210 -16.51 11.04 16.35
C THR A 210 -16.80 12.13 17.39
N PRO A 211 -17.47 13.23 17.00
CA PRO A 211 -17.70 14.37 17.90
C PRO A 211 -18.47 14.02 19.18
N GLY A 212 -19.41 13.08 19.09
CA GLY A 212 -20.26 12.68 20.22
C GLY A 212 -19.49 12.06 21.39
N THR A 213 -18.47 11.26 21.08
CA THR A 213 -17.58 10.64 22.04
C THR A 213 -16.26 11.38 22.22
N ARG A 214 -16.01 12.39 21.38
CA ARG A 214 -14.75 13.15 21.30
C ARG A 214 -13.55 12.24 21.05
N LYS A 215 -13.76 11.20 20.28
CA LYS A 215 -12.77 10.20 19.94
C LYS A 215 -12.20 10.51 18.56
N LEU A 216 -10.91 10.77 18.50
CA LEU A 216 -10.16 11.01 17.29
C LEU A 216 -9.24 9.80 17.05
N ARG A 217 -9.52 9.03 16.00
CA ARG A 217 -8.66 7.93 15.57
C ARG A 217 -7.62 8.46 14.61
N VAL A 218 -6.37 8.15 14.89
CA VAL A 218 -5.23 8.62 14.10
C VAL A 218 -4.30 7.46 13.75
N TYR A 219 -3.68 7.55 12.60
CA TYR A 219 -2.70 6.59 12.10
C TYR A 219 -1.44 7.31 11.60
N ASN A 220 -0.44 6.58 11.14
CA ASN A 220 0.85 7.10 10.69
C ASN A 220 1.50 8.04 11.73
N ILE A 221 1.65 7.52 12.94
CA ILE A 221 2.01 8.30 14.12
C ILE A 221 3.52 8.49 14.16
N VAL A 222 3.95 9.74 14.24
CA VAL A 222 5.34 10.14 14.44
C VAL A 222 5.48 10.91 15.74
N GLY A 223 6.31 10.43 16.66
CA GLY A 223 6.45 10.99 17.98
C GLY A 223 5.41 10.47 18.97
N THR A 224 5.30 11.11 20.12
CA THR A 224 4.37 10.71 21.20
C THR A 224 3.43 11.86 21.52
N PHE A 225 2.14 11.60 21.50
CA PHE A 225 1.11 12.57 21.89
C PHE A 225 1.10 12.76 23.40
N ALA A 226 1.33 13.99 23.83
CA ALA A 226 1.31 14.38 25.25
C ALA A 226 -0.11 14.78 25.68
N THR A 227 -0.55 14.31 26.84
CA THR A 227 -1.80 14.75 27.47
C THR A 227 -1.74 16.23 27.90
N ASP A 228 -2.90 16.85 28.09
CA ASP A 228 -3.03 18.27 28.46
C ASP A 228 -2.37 19.22 27.43
N THR A 229 -2.36 18.79 26.15
CA THR A 229 -1.82 19.57 25.05
C THR A 229 -2.78 19.53 23.88
N TYR A 230 -2.94 20.66 23.19
CA TYR A 230 -3.85 20.77 22.07
C TYR A 230 -3.37 19.94 20.86
N VAL A 231 -4.31 19.19 20.29
CA VAL A 231 -4.15 18.56 18.98
C VAL A 231 -4.78 19.47 17.94
N THR A 232 -3.99 19.92 16.97
CA THR A 232 -4.43 20.86 15.95
C THR A 232 -4.52 20.18 14.58
N GLY A 233 -5.66 20.33 13.91
CA GLY A 233 -5.82 19.90 12.51
C GLY A 233 -5.26 20.96 11.56
N ASP A 234 -4.43 20.53 10.62
CA ASP A 234 -3.74 21.43 9.70
C ASP A 234 -4.70 22.07 8.68
N THR A 235 -5.64 21.30 8.17
CA THR A 235 -6.61 21.76 7.16
C THR A 235 -7.86 22.35 7.77
N SER A 236 -8.44 21.68 8.76
CA SER A 236 -9.69 22.09 9.41
C SER A 236 -9.51 23.24 10.40
N GLY A 237 -8.29 23.43 10.93
CA GLY A 237 -8.02 24.33 12.06
C GLY A 237 -8.70 23.88 13.35
N ALA A 238 -9.20 22.64 13.42
CA ALA A 238 -9.76 22.08 14.65
C ALA A 238 -8.70 22.05 15.74
N ASN A 239 -9.11 22.37 16.97
CA ASN A 239 -8.18 22.49 18.09
C ASN A 239 -8.85 21.97 19.36
N TRP A 240 -8.40 20.82 19.83
CA TRP A 240 -8.94 20.15 21.00
C TRP A 240 -7.82 19.70 21.93
N ASP A 241 -8.04 19.79 23.21
CA ASP A 241 -7.09 19.34 24.21
C ASP A 241 -7.14 17.82 24.38
N LEU A 242 -5.97 17.16 24.51
CA LEU A 242 -5.85 15.72 24.64
C LEU A 242 -5.97 15.30 26.11
N THR A 243 -6.96 14.47 26.41
CA THR A 243 -7.17 13.93 27.76
C THR A 243 -6.41 12.62 27.98
N SER A 244 -6.52 11.68 27.03
CA SER A 244 -5.85 10.38 27.10
C SER A 244 -5.64 9.78 25.72
N THR A 245 -4.67 8.92 25.60
CA THR A 245 -4.43 8.08 24.44
C THR A 245 -4.86 6.66 24.77
N ASP A 246 -5.57 6.02 23.83
CA ASP A 246 -5.96 4.61 23.93
C ASP A 246 -5.31 3.86 22.75
N ASP A 247 -4.28 3.10 23.07
CA ASP A 247 -3.57 2.28 22.12
C ASP A 247 -4.28 0.92 22.03
N GLN A 248 -4.82 0.63 20.85
CA GLN A 248 -5.56 -0.62 20.61
C GLN A 248 -4.67 -1.88 20.73
N LEU A 249 -3.34 -1.72 20.62
CA LEU A 249 -2.39 -2.81 20.82
C LEU A 249 -2.00 -2.98 22.31
N LEU A 250 -2.17 -1.96 23.13
CA LEU A 250 -2.00 -2.14 24.57
C LEU A 250 -3.18 -2.96 25.09
N PRO A 251 -2.93 -4.11 25.71
CA PRO A 251 -3.98 -5.09 25.95
C PRO A 251 -4.93 -4.61 27.05
N THR A 252 -6.09 -4.17 26.63
CA THR A 252 -7.30 -4.26 27.45
C THR A 252 -7.89 -5.68 27.35
N VAL A 253 -7.38 -6.50 26.45
CA VAL A 253 -7.79 -7.90 26.27
C VAL A 253 -6.78 -8.81 26.97
N PRO A 254 -7.16 -9.50 28.06
CA PRO A 254 -6.24 -10.31 28.85
C PRO A 254 -5.54 -11.45 28.05
N PHE A 255 -6.09 -11.83 26.90
CA PHE A 255 -5.55 -12.90 26.06
C PHE A 255 -4.58 -12.41 24.99
N ALA A 256 -4.45 -11.11 24.76
CA ALA A 256 -3.49 -10.53 23.82
C ALA A 256 -2.17 -10.14 24.50
N ASP A 257 -2.11 -10.20 25.83
CA ASP A 257 -0.96 -9.77 26.63
C ASP A 257 -0.01 -10.95 26.92
N ASN A 258 1.03 -11.08 26.11
CA ASN A 258 2.11 -12.01 26.40
C ASN A 258 3.00 -11.60 27.59
N LYS A 259 2.79 -10.39 28.16
CA LYS A 259 3.52 -9.88 29.31
C LYS A 259 3.31 -10.73 30.56
N ILE A 260 2.17 -11.40 30.69
CA ILE A 260 1.94 -12.36 31.78
C ILE A 260 2.93 -13.51 31.69
N LEU A 261 3.19 -14.02 30.48
CA LEU A 261 4.17 -15.10 30.29
C LEU A 261 5.60 -14.64 30.56
N GLU A 262 5.91 -13.39 30.21
CA GLU A 262 7.20 -12.77 30.53
C GLU A 262 7.35 -12.61 32.05
N THR A 263 6.34 -12.06 32.74
CA THR A 263 6.35 -11.88 34.20
C THR A 263 6.42 -13.21 34.95
N ASP A 264 5.68 -14.23 34.48
CA ASP A 264 5.73 -15.58 35.06
C ASP A 264 7.06 -16.26 34.74
N GLY A 265 7.62 -16.04 33.56
CA GLY A 265 8.95 -16.50 33.15
C GLY A 265 10.06 -15.90 34.02
N ASP A 266 10.02 -14.60 34.28
CA ASP A 266 10.97 -13.90 35.14
C ASP A 266 10.92 -14.38 36.61
N SER A 267 9.79 -14.89 37.05
CA SER A 267 9.67 -15.49 38.39
C SER A 267 10.34 -16.86 38.51
N ILE A 268 10.61 -17.53 37.39
CA ILE A 268 11.21 -18.86 37.29
C ILE A 268 12.68 -18.76 36.86
N LEU A 269 12.95 -17.87 35.90
CA LEU A 269 14.27 -17.66 35.30
C LEU A 269 14.54 -16.15 35.23
N ASP A 270 15.53 -15.70 35.96
CA ASP A 270 15.98 -14.29 35.89
C ASP A 270 16.87 -14.11 34.66
N PHE A 271 16.29 -13.49 33.62
CA PHE A 271 17.01 -13.14 32.37
C PHE A 271 17.81 -11.83 32.48
N SER A 272 17.78 -11.18 33.62
CA SER A 272 18.57 -9.95 33.86
C SER A 272 20.04 -10.22 34.11
N GLU A 273 20.40 -11.48 34.41
CA GLU A 273 21.77 -11.88 34.63
C GLU A 273 22.51 -12.24 33.34
N MET A 274 23.85 -12.06 33.34
CA MET A 274 24.70 -12.40 32.19
C MET A 274 24.76 -13.92 31.90
N ASP A 275 24.38 -14.76 32.86
CA ASP A 275 24.20 -16.18 32.72
C ASP A 275 22.90 -16.64 33.40
N PRO A 276 21.79 -16.62 32.68
CA PRO A 276 20.47 -16.98 33.21
C PRO A 276 20.33 -18.45 33.60
N TRP A 277 21.36 -19.26 33.31
CA TRP A 277 21.44 -20.68 33.68
C TRP A 277 22.43 -20.93 34.80
N SER A 278 23.08 -19.91 35.35
CA SER A 278 23.89 -20.08 36.55
C SER A 278 22.98 -20.48 37.69
N GLU A 279 23.24 -21.62 38.32
CA GLU A 279 22.59 -21.95 39.58
C GLU A 279 23.02 -20.85 40.56
N GLY A 280 22.09 -19.92 40.85
CA GLY A 280 22.34 -18.83 41.76
C GLY A 280 22.93 -19.35 43.08
N ASP A 281 23.89 -18.62 43.64
CA ASP A 281 24.47 -18.90 44.94
C ASP A 281 23.35 -19.07 45.96
N LEU A 282 23.12 -20.32 46.37
CA LEU A 282 22.26 -20.71 47.47
C LEU A 282 22.86 -20.28 48.82
#